data_94323d6704b75a2cf3549b3107feda1a
#
_entry.id   94323d6704b75a2cf3549b3107feda1a
#
_cell.length_a   1.000
_cell.length_b   1.000
_cell.length_c   1.000
_cell.angle_alpha   90.00
_cell.angle_beta   90.00
_cell.angle_gamma   90.00
#
_symmetry.space_group_name_H-M   'P 1'
#
loop_
_entity.id
_entity.type
_entity.pdbx_description
1 polymer ?
#
loop_
_entity_poly.entity_id
_entity_poly.type
_entity_poly.pdbx_seq_one_letter_code
_entity_poly.pdbx_strand_id
1 'polypeptide(L)'
;KRIVTVFKDRGEQQLSEIIAHHMANVLPPSWQAEAVLVPIPARANAVRDRGFDHISLIGAELSRITGMPLTPLLRAKPRRDQRDLDARQRLANMAGSFNLEPNGPSPYGNALKARLGIMPRIVLIDDVFTTGATLFTAGNTLRAAGAKEIYAVTFIRA
;
A
#
# COMPACT_ATOMS: atom_id res chain seq x y z
N LYS A 1 -7.09 11.56 12.67
CA LYS A 1 -7.12 10.27 13.42
C LYS A 1 -8.54 9.72 13.55
N ARG A 2 -9.50 10.51 14.04
CA ARG A 2 -10.88 10.07 14.34
C ARG A 2 -11.61 9.49 13.11
N ILE A 3 -11.45 10.09 11.93
CA ILE A 3 -12.06 9.61 10.66
C ILE A 3 -11.55 8.21 10.30
N VAL A 4 -10.24 7.97 10.37
CA VAL A 4 -9.65 6.65 10.06
C VAL A 4 -10.08 5.59 11.08
N THR A 5 -10.20 5.93 12.34
CA THR A 5 -10.73 5.03 13.37
C THR A 5 -12.16 4.63 13.05
N VAL A 6 -13.04 5.61 12.75
CA VAL A 6 -14.44 5.35 12.36
C VAL A 6 -14.50 4.48 11.10
N PHE A 7 -13.69 4.77 10.09
CA PHE A 7 -13.61 4.00 8.86
C PHE A 7 -13.20 2.54 9.12
N LYS A 8 -12.18 2.34 9.97
CA LYS A 8 -11.68 1.00 10.31
C LYS A 8 -12.64 0.19 11.20
N ASP A 9 -13.25 0.85 12.17
CA ASP A 9 -13.93 0.16 13.25
C ASP A 9 -15.45 0.03 13.02
N ARG A 10 -16.04 0.95 12.23
CA ARG A 10 -17.49 0.97 11.96
C ARG A 10 -17.88 0.55 10.56
N GLY A 11 -16.93 0.20 9.70
CA GLY A 11 -17.23 -0.27 8.35
C GLY A 11 -17.84 0.78 7.42
N GLU A 12 -17.64 2.07 7.71
CA GLU A 12 -18.17 3.19 6.90
C GLU A 12 -17.38 3.33 5.60
N GLN A 13 -17.64 2.45 4.65
CA GLN A 13 -16.92 2.38 3.37
C GLN A 13 -17.03 3.67 2.54
N GLN A 14 -18.10 4.45 2.73
CA GLN A 14 -18.31 5.74 2.05
C GLN A 14 -17.19 6.77 2.33
N LEU A 15 -16.46 6.60 3.42
CA LEU A 15 -15.32 7.48 3.73
C LEU A 15 -14.11 7.25 2.79
N SER A 16 -14.06 6.14 2.06
CA SER A 16 -12.97 5.85 1.12
C SER A 16 -12.85 6.92 0.04
N GLU A 17 -13.97 7.43 -0.46
CA GLU A 17 -14.00 8.49 -1.47
C GLU A 17 -13.43 9.81 -0.94
N ILE A 18 -13.84 10.23 0.27
CA ILE A 18 -13.34 11.45 0.90
C ILE A 18 -11.83 11.36 1.15
N ILE A 19 -11.37 10.22 1.66
CA ILE A 19 -9.95 9.98 1.91
C ILE A 19 -9.17 9.99 0.60
N ALA A 20 -9.67 9.33 -0.44
CA ALA A 20 -9.03 9.26 -1.74
C ALA A 20 -8.93 10.65 -2.41
N HIS A 21 -9.96 11.50 -2.30
CA HIS A 21 -9.90 12.87 -2.79
C HIS A 21 -8.80 13.69 -2.10
N HIS A 22 -8.68 13.59 -0.78
CA HIS A 22 -7.59 14.27 -0.05
C HIS A 22 -6.21 13.76 -0.45
N MET A 23 -6.06 12.45 -0.66
CA MET A 23 -4.79 11.87 -1.12
C MET A 23 -4.47 12.27 -2.57
N ALA A 24 -5.47 12.35 -3.45
CA ALA A 24 -5.29 12.78 -4.84
C ALA A 24 -4.75 14.21 -4.95
N ASN A 25 -5.19 15.11 -4.07
CA ASN A 25 -4.78 16.52 -4.09
C ASN A 25 -3.28 16.75 -3.82
N VAL A 26 -2.58 15.77 -3.23
CA VAL A 26 -1.12 15.88 -2.96
C VAL A 26 -0.28 15.14 -3.99
N LEU A 27 -0.91 14.40 -4.90
CA LEU A 27 -0.20 13.68 -5.95
C LEU A 27 0.04 14.60 -7.16
N PRO A 28 1.27 14.65 -7.70
CA PRO A 28 1.54 15.45 -8.89
C PRO A 28 0.71 14.98 -10.08
N PRO A 29 -0.02 15.87 -10.78
CA PRO A 29 -0.80 15.50 -11.96
C PRO A 29 0.03 14.83 -13.06
N SER A 30 1.31 15.19 -13.19
CA SER A 30 2.24 14.59 -14.15
C SER A 30 2.49 13.10 -13.94
N TRP A 31 2.16 12.54 -12.77
CA TRP A 31 2.36 11.13 -12.47
C TRP A 31 1.26 10.21 -13.03
N GLN A 32 0.13 10.76 -13.47
CA GLN A 32 -1.02 9.97 -13.96
C GLN A 32 -0.63 8.96 -15.05
N ALA A 33 0.27 9.34 -15.97
CA ALA A 33 0.71 8.47 -17.06
C ALA A 33 1.90 7.54 -16.69
N GLU A 34 2.61 7.84 -15.61
CA GLU A 34 3.92 7.25 -15.31
C GLU A 34 3.98 6.51 -13.97
N ALA A 35 2.92 6.57 -13.17
CA ALA A 35 2.89 5.95 -11.85
C ALA A 35 1.84 4.86 -11.74
N VAL A 36 2.08 3.94 -10.80
CA VAL A 36 1.11 2.92 -10.36
C VAL A 36 0.89 3.03 -8.87
N LEU A 37 -0.35 2.85 -8.47
CA LEU A 37 -0.77 2.83 -7.08
C LEU A 37 -0.60 1.41 -6.52
N VAL A 38 0.13 1.28 -5.43
CA VAL A 38 0.37 -0.01 -4.77
C VAL A 38 -0.15 0.05 -3.34
N PRO A 39 -1.26 -0.63 -3.04
CA PRO A 39 -1.82 -0.63 -1.70
C PRO A 39 -0.92 -1.43 -0.75
N ILE A 40 -0.72 -0.92 0.46
CA ILE A 40 -0.14 -1.70 1.54
C ILE A 40 -1.16 -2.76 1.96
N PRO A 41 -0.85 -4.07 1.81
CA PRO A 41 -1.82 -5.11 2.08
C PRO A 41 -2.19 -5.17 3.56
N ALA A 42 -3.48 -5.19 3.85
CA ALA A 42 -3.99 -5.41 5.18
C ALA A 42 -3.66 -6.84 5.64
N ARG A 43 -3.50 -7.04 6.95
CA ARG A 43 -3.32 -8.38 7.50
C ARG A 43 -4.62 -9.17 7.38
N ALA A 44 -4.51 -10.46 7.04
CA ALA A 44 -5.67 -11.34 6.85
C ALA A 44 -6.63 -11.35 8.06
N ASN A 45 -6.10 -11.30 9.30
CA ASN A 45 -6.91 -11.22 10.50
C ASN A 45 -7.70 -9.89 10.54
N ALA A 46 -7.06 -8.77 10.22
CA ALA A 46 -7.70 -7.46 10.22
C ALA A 46 -8.80 -7.34 9.14
N VAL A 47 -8.60 -7.96 7.98
CA VAL A 47 -9.63 -8.05 6.93
C VAL A 47 -10.80 -8.93 7.39
N ARG A 48 -10.50 -10.08 8.03
CA ARG A 48 -11.52 -10.99 8.55
C ARG A 48 -12.38 -10.34 9.63
N ASP A 49 -11.75 -9.61 10.56
CA ASP A 49 -12.43 -8.95 11.67
C ASP A 49 -13.31 -7.78 11.21
N ARG A 50 -12.92 -7.08 10.14
CA ARG A 50 -13.66 -5.92 9.58
C ARG A 50 -14.60 -6.27 8.43
N GLY A 51 -14.40 -7.41 7.77
CA GLY A 51 -15.14 -7.79 6.58
C GLY A 51 -14.67 -7.15 5.27
N PHE A 52 -13.68 -6.23 5.31
CA PHE A 52 -13.18 -5.55 4.11
C PHE A 52 -11.73 -5.05 4.26
N ASP A 53 -11.06 -4.86 3.13
CA ASP A 53 -9.74 -4.22 3.05
C ASP A 53 -9.90 -2.72 2.74
N HIS A 54 -9.78 -1.89 3.78
CA HIS A 54 -9.96 -0.44 3.68
C HIS A 54 -8.93 0.25 2.78
N ILE A 55 -7.68 -0.25 2.71
CA ILE A 55 -6.65 0.33 1.85
C ILE A 55 -6.94 0.02 0.38
N SER A 56 -7.42 -1.18 0.08
CA SER A 56 -7.85 -1.53 -1.28
C SER A 56 -9.04 -0.69 -1.74
N LEU A 57 -9.99 -0.38 -0.86
CA LEU A 57 -11.10 0.54 -1.18
C LEU A 57 -10.61 1.96 -1.46
N ILE A 58 -9.76 2.52 -0.59
CA ILE A 58 -9.14 3.84 -0.81
C ILE A 58 -8.36 3.83 -2.13
N GLY A 59 -7.58 2.78 -2.39
CA GLY A 59 -6.80 2.63 -3.61
C GLY A 59 -7.66 2.59 -4.88
N ALA A 60 -8.80 1.89 -4.84
CA ALA A 60 -9.73 1.84 -5.96
C ALA A 60 -10.32 3.22 -6.27
N GLU A 61 -10.75 3.96 -5.25
CA GLU A 61 -11.25 5.32 -5.42
C GLU A 61 -10.14 6.29 -5.89
N LEU A 62 -8.94 6.18 -5.33
CA LEU A 62 -7.81 6.99 -5.77
C LEU A 62 -7.43 6.71 -7.23
N SER A 63 -7.48 5.45 -7.65
CA SER A 63 -7.30 5.05 -9.06
C SER A 63 -8.36 5.65 -9.96
N ARG A 64 -9.62 5.64 -9.55
CA ARG A 64 -10.74 6.24 -10.29
C ARG A 64 -10.57 7.76 -10.44
N ILE A 65 -10.15 8.45 -9.39
CA ILE A 65 -9.98 9.91 -9.38
C ILE A 65 -8.77 10.34 -10.21
N THR A 66 -7.64 9.64 -10.06
CA THR A 66 -6.36 10.04 -10.67
C THR A 66 -6.10 9.44 -12.04
N GLY A 67 -6.80 8.36 -12.41
CA GLY A 67 -6.50 7.56 -13.60
C GLY A 67 -5.26 6.67 -13.47
N MET A 68 -4.51 6.74 -12.36
CA MET A 68 -3.36 5.85 -12.11
C MET A 68 -3.83 4.42 -11.87
N PRO A 69 -3.21 3.40 -12.51
CA PRO A 69 -3.62 2.01 -12.30
C PRO A 69 -3.33 1.54 -10.87
N LEU A 70 -4.32 0.91 -10.24
CA LEU A 70 -4.15 0.20 -8.97
C LEU A 70 -3.56 -1.19 -9.23
N THR A 71 -2.42 -1.48 -8.63
CA THR A 71 -1.69 -2.73 -8.85
C THR A 71 -1.24 -3.32 -7.52
N PRO A 72 -1.90 -4.34 -6.98
CA PRO A 72 -1.48 -5.01 -5.76
C PRO A 72 -0.23 -5.85 -6.03
N LEU A 73 0.94 -5.31 -5.71
CA LEU A 73 2.24 -5.98 -5.90
C LEU A 73 2.73 -6.71 -4.65
N LEU A 74 2.11 -6.46 -3.52
CA LEU A 74 2.54 -6.94 -2.22
C LEU A 74 1.46 -7.78 -1.55
N ARG A 75 1.89 -8.80 -0.79
CA ARG A 75 1.06 -9.51 0.18
C ARG A 75 1.71 -9.50 1.55
N ALA A 76 0.91 -9.39 2.60
CA ALA A 76 1.40 -9.51 3.97
C ALA A 76 1.80 -10.96 4.28
N LYS A 77 2.95 -11.15 4.91
CA LYS A 77 3.32 -12.48 5.43
C LYS A 77 2.47 -12.85 6.63
N PRO A 78 2.08 -14.13 6.78
CA PRO A 78 1.53 -14.61 8.02
C PRO A 78 2.52 -14.36 9.16
N ARG A 79 2.05 -13.74 10.25
CA ARG A 79 2.89 -13.57 11.44
C ARG A 79 2.92 -14.88 12.23
N ARG A 80 4.11 -15.39 12.54
CA ARG A 80 4.26 -16.35 13.63
C ARG A 80 3.94 -15.63 14.95
N ASP A 81 3.26 -16.30 15.88
CA ASP A 81 2.90 -15.74 17.18
C ASP A 81 4.11 -15.09 17.86
N GLN A 82 3.95 -13.83 18.28
CA GLN A 82 5.04 -12.96 18.72
C GLN A 82 5.21 -12.94 20.25
N ARG A 83 4.71 -13.95 20.96
CA ARG A 83 4.73 -13.93 22.43
C ARG A 83 6.14 -13.93 23.05
N ASP A 84 7.20 -14.34 22.29
CA ASP A 84 8.55 -14.53 22.81
C ASP A 84 9.67 -13.81 22.03
N LEU A 85 9.38 -12.70 21.31
CA LEU A 85 10.39 -12.04 20.51
C LEU A 85 11.00 -10.81 21.21
N ASP A 86 12.33 -10.77 21.26
CA ASP A 86 13.10 -9.60 21.71
C ASP A 86 13.05 -8.42 20.70
N ALA A 87 13.60 -7.26 21.10
CA ALA A 87 13.58 -6.04 20.29
C ALA A 87 14.32 -6.20 18.94
N ARG A 88 15.39 -7.00 18.88
CA ARG A 88 16.17 -7.29 17.65
C ARG A 88 15.38 -8.18 16.71
N GLN A 89 14.70 -9.18 17.25
CA GLN A 89 13.83 -10.07 16.48
C GLN A 89 12.60 -9.35 15.95
N ARG A 90 12.08 -8.32 16.67
CA ARG A 90 11.01 -7.45 16.16
C ARG A 90 11.44 -6.63 14.94
N LEU A 91 12.64 -6.06 14.95
CA LEU A 91 13.22 -5.34 13.81
C LEU A 91 13.48 -6.28 12.62
N ALA A 92 14.03 -7.47 12.85
CA ALA A 92 14.25 -8.49 11.81
C ALA A 92 12.93 -9.02 11.24
N ASN A 93 11.88 -9.18 12.07
CA ASN A 93 10.54 -9.56 11.62
C ASN A 93 9.82 -8.46 10.85
N MET A 94 10.15 -7.18 11.07
CA MET A 94 9.68 -6.09 10.23
C MET A 94 10.34 -6.11 8.85
N ALA A 95 11.62 -6.44 8.74
CA ALA A 95 12.37 -6.51 7.49
C ALA A 95 11.87 -7.59 6.50
N GLY A 96 10.96 -8.47 6.92
CA GLY A 96 10.40 -9.51 6.08
C GLY A 96 8.88 -9.57 6.07
N SER A 97 8.19 -8.47 6.39
CA SER A 97 6.72 -8.46 6.57
C SER A 97 5.93 -8.61 5.27
N PHE A 98 6.55 -8.39 4.13
CA PHE A 98 5.90 -8.46 2.83
C PHE A 98 6.61 -9.44 1.89
N ASN A 99 5.82 -10.12 1.07
CA ASN A 99 6.26 -10.82 -0.14
C ASN A 99 5.68 -10.11 -1.36
N LEU A 100 6.27 -10.38 -2.52
CA LEU A 100 5.62 -10.03 -3.78
C LEU A 100 4.40 -10.92 -3.99
N GLU A 101 3.35 -10.37 -4.59
CA GLU A 101 2.17 -11.12 -4.98
C GLU A 101 2.54 -12.10 -6.11
N PRO A 102 2.40 -13.43 -5.94
CA PRO A 102 2.88 -14.42 -6.92
C PRO A 102 2.16 -14.32 -8.27
N ASN A 103 0.89 -13.94 -8.23
CA ASN A 103 0.03 -13.78 -9.41
C ASN A 103 -0.08 -12.30 -9.81
N GLY A 104 0.59 -11.41 -9.08
CA GLY A 104 0.73 -10.03 -9.48
C GLY A 104 1.49 -9.96 -10.80
N PRO A 105 1.32 -8.90 -11.59
CA PRO A 105 2.18 -8.69 -12.73
C PRO A 105 3.61 -8.79 -12.20
N SER A 106 4.40 -9.74 -12.79
CA SER A 106 5.82 -9.94 -12.44
C SER A 106 6.42 -8.57 -12.16
N PRO A 107 7.03 -8.32 -11.01
CA PRO A 107 6.98 -7.06 -10.26
C PRO A 107 7.33 -5.83 -11.07
N TYR A 108 7.86 -5.95 -12.08
CA TYR A 108 8.18 -5.00 -13.12
C TYR A 108 8.21 -5.78 -14.40
N GLY A 109 7.42 -6.86 -14.41
CA GLY A 109 7.35 -7.76 -15.50
C GLY A 109 7.06 -7.01 -16.78
N ASN A 110 7.56 -7.57 -17.83
CA ASN A 110 7.44 -7.08 -19.19
C ASN A 110 6.05 -6.56 -19.57
N ALA A 111 4.98 -7.00 -18.87
CA ALA A 111 3.62 -6.53 -19.08
C ALA A 111 3.37 -5.08 -18.65
N LEU A 112 3.87 -4.65 -17.49
CA LEU A 112 3.70 -3.27 -17.04
C LEU A 112 4.66 -2.34 -17.77
N LYS A 113 5.91 -2.79 -17.99
CA LYS A 113 6.90 -2.10 -18.81
C LYS A 113 6.45 -2.02 -20.28
N ALA A 114 5.88 -3.09 -20.83
CA ALA A 114 5.35 -3.10 -22.18
C ALA A 114 4.11 -2.19 -22.34
N ARG A 115 3.27 -2.11 -21.29
CA ARG A 115 2.09 -1.25 -21.28
C ARG A 115 2.41 0.24 -21.15
N LEU A 116 3.44 0.60 -20.37
CA LEU A 116 3.81 1.99 -20.09
C LEU A 116 5.07 2.44 -20.85
N GLY A 117 5.80 1.52 -21.52
CA GLY A 117 7.05 1.83 -22.22
C GLY A 117 8.23 2.20 -21.32
N ILE A 118 7.98 2.43 -20.03
CA ILE A 118 8.94 2.86 -19.01
C ILE A 118 8.78 2.05 -17.74
N MET A 119 9.78 2.09 -16.87
CA MET A 119 9.64 1.59 -15.49
C MET A 119 8.75 2.56 -14.70
N PRO A 120 7.56 2.13 -14.23
CA PRO A 120 6.64 3.05 -13.59
C PRO A 120 7.18 3.50 -12.23
N ARG A 121 6.83 4.72 -11.86
CA ARG A 121 6.91 5.17 -10.48
C ARG A 121 5.93 4.37 -9.64
N ILE A 122 6.34 4.01 -8.42
CA ILE A 122 5.46 3.36 -7.46
C ILE A 122 4.99 4.37 -6.43
N VAL A 123 3.69 4.41 -6.22
CA VAL A 123 3.08 5.18 -5.12
C VAL A 123 2.45 4.19 -4.16
N LEU A 124 3.11 3.94 -3.03
CA LEU A 124 2.57 3.14 -1.93
C LEU A 124 1.40 3.90 -1.28
N ILE A 125 0.32 3.19 -1.02
CA ILE A 125 -0.88 3.75 -0.36
C ILE A 125 -0.99 3.12 1.03
N ASP A 126 -1.07 3.98 2.07
CA ASP A 126 -1.42 3.58 3.44
C ASP A 126 -2.32 4.66 4.05
N ASP A 127 -3.04 4.35 5.13
CA ASP A 127 -3.94 5.31 5.77
C ASP A 127 -3.22 6.23 6.76
N VAL A 128 -2.25 5.71 7.51
CA VAL A 128 -1.58 6.45 8.58
C VAL A 128 -0.07 6.27 8.53
N PHE A 129 0.64 7.37 8.39
CA PHE A 129 2.07 7.42 8.62
C PHE A 129 2.35 7.62 10.12
N THR A 130 2.94 6.62 10.77
CA THR A 130 3.45 6.72 12.15
C THR A 130 4.97 6.85 12.14
N THR A 131 5.67 5.73 12.25
CA THR A 131 7.14 5.66 12.17
C THR A 131 7.66 5.48 10.74
N GLY A 132 6.77 5.23 9.78
CA GLY A 132 7.14 4.88 8.41
C GLY A 132 7.66 3.46 8.21
N ALA A 133 7.77 2.65 9.28
CA ALA A 133 8.37 1.32 9.22
C ALA A 133 7.67 0.38 8.22
N THR A 134 6.34 0.45 8.13
CA THR A 134 5.55 -0.32 7.17
C THR A 134 5.90 0.04 5.73
N LEU A 135 5.88 1.34 5.42
CA LEU A 135 6.20 1.87 4.09
C LEU A 135 7.64 1.60 3.70
N PHE A 136 8.57 1.75 4.65
CA PHE A 136 9.98 1.45 4.43
C PHE A 136 10.21 -0.03 4.10
N THR A 137 9.57 -0.94 4.84
CA THR A 137 9.67 -2.38 4.60
C THR A 137 9.05 -2.78 3.27
N ALA A 138 7.88 -2.23 2.94
CA ALA A 138 7.23 -2.44 1.64
C ALA A 138 8.11 -1.92 0.49
N GLY A 139 8.64 -0.71 0.64
CA GLY A 139 9.55 -0.11 -0.33
C GLY A 139 10.81 -0.93 -0.56
N ASN A 140 11.43 -1.47 0.49
CA ASN A 140 12.60 -2.34 0.35
C ASN A 140 12.28 -3.65 -0.38
N THR A 141 11.10 -4.24 -0.14
CA THR A 141 10.66 -5.43 -0.88
C THR A 141 10.51 -5.14 -2.37
N LEU A 142 9.91 -4.00 -2.72
CA LEU A 142 9.76 -3.58 -4.12
C LEU A 142 11.09 -3.18 -4.78
N ARG A 143 11.98 -2.53 -4.01
CA ARG A 143 13.30 -2.15 -4.50
C ARG A 143 14.17 -3.38 -4.80
N ALA A 144 14.12 -4.40 -3.94
CA ALA A 144 14.78 -5.68 -4.17
C ALA A 144 14.24 -6.40 -5.43
N ALA A 145 13.01 -6.10 -5.81
CA ALA A 145 12.37 -6.59 -7.05
C ALA A 145 12.66 -5.71 -8.28
N GLY A 146 13.46 -4.65 -8.15
CA GLY A 146 13.89 -3.81 -9.26
C GLY A 146 13.19 -2.45 -9.37
N ALA A 147 12.33 -2.06 -8.41
CA ALA A 147 11.73 -0.73 -8.38
C ALA A 147 12.78 0.36 -8.20
N LYS A 148 12.75 1.37 -9.07
CA LYS A 148 13.70 2.49 -9.01
C LYS A 148 13.14 3.68 -8.23
N GLU A 149 11.91 4.08 -8.54
CA GLU A 149 11.25 5.23 -7.95
C GLU A 149 10.06 4.78 -7.10
N ILE A 150 10.16 4.99 -5.79
CA ILE A 150 9.13 4.58 -4.84
C ILE A 150 8.79 5.78 -3.97
N TYR A 151 7.54 6.15 -3.99
CA TYR A 151 6.92 7.21 -3.20
C TYR A 151 5.85 6.62 -2.31
N ALA A 152 5.32 7.40 -1.40
CA ALA A 152 4.19 6.99 -0.56
C ALA A 152 3.22 8.15 -0.40
N VAL A 153 1.94 7.82 -0.34
CA VAL A 153 0.87 8.74 0.03
C VAL A 153 0.10 8.16 1.21
N THR A 154 -0.14 8.99 2.22
CA THR A 154 -0.92 8.61 3.40
C THR A 154 -1.92 9.71 3.73
N PHE A 155 -3.07 9.32 4.26
CA PHE A 155 -4.10 10.30 4.64
C PHE A 155 -3.74 11.06 5.90
N ILE A 156 -3.13 10.41 6.88
CA ILE A 156 -2.77 11.01 8.18
C ILE A 156 -1.31 10.76 8.50
N ARG A 157 -0.66 11.78 9.04
CA ARG A 157 0.60 11.67 9.77
C ARG A 157 0.32 11.76 11.28
N ALA A 158 0.77 10.77 12.04
CA ALA A 158 0.56 10.68 13.49
C ALA A 158 1.86 10.90 14.26
#